data_6f56719cd9f0369b136965e55acbed54
#
_entry.id   6f56719cd9f0369b136965e55acbed54
#
_cell.length_a   1.000
_cell.length_b   1.000
_cell.length_c   1.000
_cell.angle_alpha   90.00
_cell.angle_beta   90.00
_cell.angle_gamma   90.00
#
_symmetry.space_group_name_H-M   'P 1'
#
loop_
_entity.id
_entity.type
_entity.pdbx_description
1 polymer ?
#
loop_
_entity_poly.entity_id
_entity_poly.type
_entity_poly.pdbx_seq_one_letter_code
_entity_poly.pdbx_strand_id
1 'polypeptide(L)'
;MKEITMFYLTGCPYCRQAEKAMQALYAENPAYAQIPIKKIEETQNPGIAEKYDYYYVPTMFIGQDKLYEAKPGEGYDECLSKVKSVFEKAME
;
A
#
# COMPACT_ATOMS: atom_id res chain seq x y z
N MET A 1 -5.38 6.97 -14.40
CA MET A 1 -4.72 6.62 -13.13
C MET A 1 -4.18 5.20 -13.20
N LYS A 2 -3.05 4.99 -12.55
CA LYS A 2 -2.42 3.67 -12.51
C LYS A 2 -3.00 2.86 -11.35
N GLU A 3 -3.13 1.55 -11.53
CA GLU A 3 -3.61 0.68 -10.47
C GLU A 3 -2.49 0.37 -9.48
N ILE A 4 -2.81 0.42 -8.19
CA ILE A 4 -1.90 0.02 -7.13
C ILE A 4 -2.22 -1.41 -6.73
N THR A 5 -1.21 -2.25 -6.61
CA THR A 5 -1.34 -3.60 -6.04
C THR A 5 -0.78 -3.55 -4.63
N MET A 6 -1.63 -3.85 -3.64
CA MET A 6 -1.24 -3.80 -2.23
C MET A 6 -1.32 -5.17 -1.60
N PHE A 7 -0.20 -5.64 -1.07
CA PHE A 7 -0.17 -6.89 -0.30
C PHE A 7 -0.27 -6.59 1.18
N TYR A 8 -1.02 -7.39 1.91
CA TYR A 8 -1.24 -7.18 3.33
C TYR A 8 -1.53 -8.51 4.04
N LEU A 9 -1.53 -8.45 5.36
CA LEU A 9 -1.93 -9.55 6.25
C LEU A 9 -3.03 -9.07 7.17
N THR A 10 -4.03 -9.92 7.38
CA THR A 10 -5.08 -9.64 8.35
C THR A 10 -4.48 -9.60 9.76
N GLY A 11 -4.82 -8.56 10.53
CA GLY A 11 -4.32 -8.43 11.90
C GLY A 11 -2.92 -7.86 12.04
N CYS A 12 -2.30 -7.45 10.95
CA CYS A 12 -0.95 -6.87 10.98
C CYS A 12 -1.01 -5.39 11.43
N PRO A 13 -0.28 -5.00 12.49
CA PRO A 13 -0.30 -3.61 12.97
C PRO A 13 0.15 -2.61 11.92
N TYR A 14 1.17 -2.93 11.13
CA TYR A 14 1.65 -2.03 10.09
C TYR A 14 0.63 -1.90 8.96
N CYS A 15 -0.11 -2.96 8.67
CA CYS A 15 -1.18 -2.90 7.68
C CYS A 15 -2.33 -2.00 8.15
N ARG A 16 -2.68 -2.08 9.44
CA ARG A 16 -3.68 -1.18 10.02
C ARG A 16 -3.22 0.27 9.98
N GLN A 17 -1.93 0.51 10.26
CA GLN A 17 -1.35 1.84 10.17
C GLN A 17 -1.47 2.41 8.75
N ALA A 18 -1.17 1.59 7.74
CA ALA A 18 -1.30 2.00 6.35
C ALA A 18 -2.75 2.30 5.98
N GLU A 19 -3.70 1.50 6.48
CA GLU A 19 -5.12 1.78 6.23
C GLU A 19 -5.54 3.13 6.82
N LYS A 20 -5.07 3.46 8.02
CA LYS A 20 -5.34 4.77 8.62
C LYS A 20 -4.75 5.89 7.77
N ALA A 21 -3.52 5.68 7.27
CA ALA A 21 -2.87 6.67 6.41
C ALA A 21 -3.68 6.88 5.13
N MET A 22 -4.15 5.79 4.52
CA MET A 22 -4.96 5.87 3.31
C MET A 22 -6.26 6.64 3.56
N GLN A 23 -6.94 6.37 4.68
CA GLN A 23 -8.17 7.08 5.01
C GLN A 23 -7.92 8.57 5.24
N ALA A 24 -6.83 8.92 5.88
CA ALA A 24 -6.46 10.32 6.09
C ALA A 24 -6.21 11.02 4.75
N LEU A 25 -5.56 10.34 3.82
CA LEU A 25 -5.29 10.89 2.49
C LEU A 25 -6.56 11.07 1.68
N TYR A 26 -7.51 10.15 1.80
CA TYR A 26 -8.81 10.28 1.12
C TYR A 26 -9.58 11.50 1.66
N ALA A 27 -9.47 11.76 2.96
CA ALA A 27 -10.12 12.93 3.55
C ALA A 27 -9.43 14.23 3.12
N GLU A 28 -8.12 14.21 2.99
CA GLU A 28 -7.34 15.36 2.56
C GLU A 28 -7.58 15.70 1.10
N ASN A 29 -7.64 14.67 0.24
CA ASN A 29 -7.83 14.85 -1.20
C ASN A 29 -8.74 13.74 -1.73
N PRO A 30 -10.05 14.03 -1.90
CA PRO A 30 -11.01 13.01 -2.36
C PRO A 30 -10.66 12.36 -3.69
N ALA A 31 -9.86 13.01 -4.53
CA ALA A 31 -9.44 12.42 -5.80
C ALA A 31 -8.62 11.14 -5.58
N TYR A 32 -7.93 11.03 -4.46
CA TYR A 32 -7.18 9.81 -4.14
C TYR A 32 -8.10 8.59 -4.00
N ALA A 33 -9.36 8.79 -3.61
CA ALA A 33 -10.30 7.68 -3.47
C ALA A 33 -10.68 7.06 -4.82
N GLN A 34 -10.35 7.72 -5.93
CA GLN A 34 -10.62 7.19 -7.27
C GLN A 34 -9.51 6.30 -7.79
N ILE A 35 -8.34 6.26 -7.11
CA ILE A 35 -7.23 5.41 -7.52
C ILE A 35 -7.63 3.95 -7.32
N PRO A 36 -7.57 3.12 -8.38
CA PRO A 36 -7.90 1.70 -8.22
C PRO A 36 -6.80 1.00 -7.40
N ILE A 37 -7.21 0.31 -6.35
CA ILE A 37 -6.28 -0.45 -5.49
C ILE A 37 -6.75 -1.89 -5.42
N LYS A 38 -5.91 -2.80 -5.89
CA LYS A 38 -6.14 -4.22 -5.77
C LYS A 38 -5.46 -4.70 -4.49
N LYS A 39 -6.25 -5.02 -3.48
CA LYS A 39 -5.74 -5.50 -2.20
C LYS A 39 -5.67 -7.01 -2.21
N ILE A 40 -4.52 -7.56 -1.88
CA ILE A 40 -4.28 -9.00 -1.90
C ILE A 40 -3.78 -9.41 -0.52
N GLU A 41 -4.57 -10.26 0.16
CA GLU A 41 -4.17 -10.85 1.42
C GLU A 41 -3.25 -12.02 1.09
N GLU A 42 -1.98 -11.92 1.49
CA GLU A 42 -0.95 -12.82 0.96
C GLU A 42 -1.11 -14.27 1.38
N THR A 43 -1.69 -14.53 2.55
CA THR A 43 -1.87 -15.92 3.01
C THR A 43 -2.98 -16.63 2.25
N GLN A 44 -3.92 -15.88 1.68
CA GLN A 44 -5.00 -16.44 0.88
C GLN A 44 -4.64 -16.52 -0.60
N ASN A 45 -3.55 -15.87 -1.00
CA ASN A 45 -3.15 -15.78 -2.40
C ASN A 45 -1.63 -16.01 -2.57
N PRO A 46 -1.08 -17.12 -2.05
CA PRO A 46 0.38 -17.30 -2.06
C PRO A 46 0.96 -17.38 -3.48
N GLY A 47 0.21 -17.91 -4.42
CA GLY A 47 0.68 -17.99 -5.81
C GLY A 47 0.86 -16.64 -6.47
N ILE A 48 0.04 -15.65 -6.07
CA ILE A 48 0.16 -14.28 -6.57
C ILE A 48 1.32 -13.59 -5.86
N ALA A 49 1.41 -13.72 -4.54
CA ALA A 49 2.44 -13.06 -3.74
C ALA A 49 3.84 -13.48 -4.19
N GLU A 50 4.03 -14.76 -4.54
CA GLU A 50 5.32 -15.28 -4.97
C GLU A 50 5.84 -14.62 -6.25
N LYS A 51 4.99 -14.01 -7.03
CA LYS A 51 5.38 -13.33 -8.29
C LYS A 51 5.93 -11.93 -8.07
N TYR A 52 5.90 -11.43 -6.81
CA TYR A 52 6.33 -10.09 -6.48
C TYR A 52 7.50 -10.15 -5.49
N ASP A 53 8.42 -9.21 -5.62
CA ASP A 53 9.64 -9.17 -4.81
C ASP A 53 9.48 -8.25 -3.61
N TYR A 54 9.09 -8.82 -2.47
CA TYR A 54 8.97 -8.06 -1.22
C TYR A 54 9.14 -8.99 -0.01
N TYR A 55 9.45 -8.40 1.15
CA TYR A 55 9.65 -9.14 2.40
C TYR A 55 8.66 -8.75 3.48
N TYR A 56 8.24 -7.50 3.52
CA TYR A 56 7.39 -6.98 4.59
C TYR A 56 6.07 -6.48 4.02
N VAL A 57 5.01 -6.56 4.83
CA VAL A 57 3.71 -5.99 4.49
C VAL A 57 3.37 -4.88 5.49
N PRO A 58 2.61 -3.85 5.07
CA PRO A 58 2.05 -3.68 3.73
C PRO A 58 3.12 -3.29 2.71
N THR A 59 2.88 -3.67 1.47
CA THR A 59 3.73 -3.24 0.36
C THR A 59 2.85 -2.86 -0.81
N MET A 60 3.28 -1.87 -1.59
CA MET A 60 2.50 -1.35 -2.71
C MET A 60 3.33 -1.31 -3.97
N PHE A 61 2.75 -1.85 -5.05
CA PHE A 61 3.37 -1.88 -6.36
C PHE A 61 2.51 -1.13 -7.37
N ILE A 62 3.15 -0.55 -8.36
CA ILE A 62 2.50 -0.17 -9.60
C ILE A 62 3.17 -1.00 -10.69
N GLY A 63 2.41 -1.92 -11.30
CA GLY A 63 3.01 -2.93 -12.16
C GLY A 63 3.95 -3.80 -11.34
N GLN A 64 5.18 -3.94 -11.77
CA GLN A 64 6.21 -4.67 -11.04
C GLN A 64 7.13 -3.77 -10.22
N ASP A 65 6.86 -2.47 -10.23
CA ASP A 65 7.69 -1.51 -9.50
C ASP A 65 7.20 -1.37 -8.06
N LYS A 66 8.06 -1.73 -7.12
CA LYS A 66 7.77 -1.61 -5.70
C LYS A 66 8.01 -0.16 -5.27
N LEU A 67 6.94 0.53 -4.90
CA LEU A 67 7.01 1.94 -4.51
C LEU A 67 6.98 2.14 -3.00
N TYR A 68 6.49 1.17 -2.26
CA TYR A 68 6.42 1.23 -0.81
C TYR A 68 6.50 -0.17 -0.24
N GLU A 69 7.30 -0.33 0.80
CA GLU A 69 7.35 -1.54 1.60
C GLU A 69 7.57 -1.10 3.04
N ALA A 70 6.71 -1.56 3.95
CA ALA A 70 6.86 -1.24 5.37
C ALA A 70 8.17 -1.82 5.89
N LYS A 71 8.75 -1.15 6.88
CA LYS A 71 9.96 -1.67 7.53
C LYS A 71 9.73 -1.69 9.04
N PRO A 72 10.37 -2.61 9.76
CA PRO A 72 10.23 -2.69 11.21
C PRO A 72 10.54 -1.35 11.87
N GLY A 73 9.67 -0.93 12.78
CA GLY A 73 9.82 0.34 13.48
C GLY A 73 9.27 1.55 12.76
N GLU A 74 8.68 1.37 11.58
CA GLU A 74 8.10 2.49 10.84
C GLU A 74 6.93 3.10 11.61
N GLY A 75 6.97 4.43 11.79
CA GLY A 75 5.89 5.16 12.44
C GLY A 75 4.83 5.65 11.47
N TYR A 76 3.75 6.20 12.03
CA TYR A 76 2.60 6.64 11.22
C TYR A 76 2.99 7.75 10.25
N ASP A 77 3.74 8.76 10.69
CA ASP A 77 4.09 9.89 9.82
C ASP A 77 4.94 9.46 8.63
N GLU A 78 5.87 8.53 8.85
CA GLU A 78 6.68 7.99 7.79
C GLU A 78 5.83 7.19 6.80
N CYS A 79 4.92 6.36 7.33
CA CYS A 79 3.99 5.58 6.52
C CYS A 79 3.12 6.50 5.68
N LEU A 80 2.53 7.54 6.30
CA LEU A 80 1.67 8.49 5.62
C LEU A 80 2.38 9.16 4.45
N SER A 81 3.61 9.61 4.68
CA SER A 81 4.41 10.27 3.65
C SER A 81 4.69 9.35 2.47
N LYS A 82 5.03 8.10 2.75
CA LYS A 82 5.34 7.12 1.71
C LYS A 82 4.10 6.71 0.92
N VAL A 83 2.98 6.49 1.61
CA VAL A 83 1.73 6.13 0.94
C VAL A 83 1.25 7.29 0.06
N LYS A 84 1.41 8.52 0.54
CA LYS A 84 1.06 9.70 -0.25
C LYS A 84 1.89 9.76 -1.54
N SER A 85 3.19 9.45 -1.47
CA SER A 85 4.04 9.41 -2.66
C SER A 85 3.55 8.37 -3.67
N VAL A 86 3.10 7.21 -3.19
CA VAL A 86 2.55 6.18 -4.08
C VAL A 86 1.27 6.69 -4.75
N PHE A 87 0.39 7.34 -3.98
CA PHE A 87 -0.85 7.88 -4.52
C PHE A 87 -0.58 8.94 -5.58
N GLU A 88 0.38 9.83 -5.32
CA GLU A 88 0.76 10.85 -6.29
C GLU A 88 1.28 10.23 -7.58
N LYS A 89 2.09 9.18 -7.45
CA LYS A 89 2.61 8.44 -8.60
C LYS A 89 1.50 7.78 -9.40
N ALA A 90 0.53 7.20 -8.71
CA ALA A 90 -0.60 6.54 -9.36
C ALA A 90 -1.48 7.52 -10.13
N MET A 91 -1.51 8.77 -9.72
CA MET A 91 -2.31 9.79 -10.37
C MET A 91 -1.65 10.40 -11.60
N GLU A 92 -0.39 10.10 -11.84
CA GLU A 92 0.33 10.60 -13.03
C GLU A 92 -0.22 10.03 -14.36
#